data_d9290865097ec5731f406410a7e34af3
#
_entry.id   d9290865097ec5731f406410a7e34af3
#
_cell.length_a   1.000
_cell.length_b   1.000
_cell.length_c   1.000
_cell.angle_alpha   90.00
_cell.angle_beta   90.00
_cell.angle_gamma   90.00
#
_symmetry.space_group_name_H-M   'P 1'
#
loop_
_entity.id
_entity.type
_entity.pdbx_description
1 polymer ?
#
loop_
_entity_poly.entity_id
_entity_poly.type
_entity_poly.pdbx_seq_one_letter_code
_entity_poly.pdbx_strand_id
1 'polypeptide(L)'
;MSGGFIASCIQFTSARDYEPNIRVVSDLVRQAREGGADFVLTPECTGLMEPISKLRREKARGEADHPVLAALRELAQETGVWLLIGSLAIDLSREPGAGEGERRLANRSYLVDPSGAIIARYDKIHMFDVDLSGGESYRESNAYRPGDRSVLAQTPWGVLGMTVCYDLRFPHLYRGLAQAGADFLAIPSAFTVPTGKAHWHVLLQARAIENGCFVFAPAQWGEHAEGRRTYGHSLIVDPWGEVIADGEEGVGIVSARIDVAAIAKARRMVPSLRHDRPFTEPKLAAHPLAAE
;
A
#
# COMPACT_ATOMS: atom_id res chain seq x y z
N MET A 1 -8.29 -9.98 -23.99
CA MET A 1 -9.38 -9.02 -23.67
C MET A 1 -8.75 -7.64 -23.56
N SER A 2 -9.00 -6.76 -24.54
CA SER A 2 -8.42 -5.42 -24.63
C SER A 2 -9.40 -4.38 -24.09
N GLY A 3 -9.68 -4.42 -22.83
CA GLY A 3 -10.53 -3.43 -22.19
C GLY A 3 -9.80 -2.84 -20.99
N GLY A 4 -9.58 -1.51 -20.95
CA GLY A 4 -9.12 -0.83 -19.76
C GLY A 4 -10.19 -0.85 -18.68
N PHE A 5 -9.80 -0.51 -17.45
CA PHE A 5 -10.68 -0.38 -16.29
C PHE A 5 -10.47 0.97 -15.61
N ILE A 6 -11.34 1.35 -14.69
CA ILE A 6 -11.16 2.56 -13.87
C ILE A 6 -10.67 2.13 -12.50
N ALA A 7 -9.45 2.58 -12.13
CA ALA A 7 -8.90 2.46 -10.79
C ALA A 7 -9.14 3.75 -10.00
N SER A 8 -9.50 3.63 -8.73
CA SER A 8 -9.74 4.75 -7.83
C SER A 8 -9.01 4.56 -6.51
N CYS A 9 -8.13 5.50 -6.17
CA CYS A 9 -7.48 5.61 -4.87
C CYS A 9 -8.32 6.50 -3.96
N ILE A 10 -8.69 6.00 -2.79
CA ILE A 10 -9.36 6.77 -1.76
C ILE A 10 -8.32 7.55 -0.94
N GLN A 11 -8.57 8.84 -0.71
CA GLN A 11 -7.79 9.69 0.19
C GLN A 11 -8.69 10.17 1.32
N PHE A 12 -8.31 9.91 2.56
CA PHE A 12 -9.09 10.37 3.72
C PHE A 12 -8.24 10.45 4.99
N THR A 13 -8.85 10.94 6.07
CA THR A 13 -8.22 11.05 7.39
C THR A 13 -8.80 10.01 8.32
N SER A 14 -8.07 8.93 8.60
CA SER A 14 -8.53 7.90 9.53
C SER A 14 -8.62 8.44 10.95
N ALA A 15 -9.77 8.23 11.56
CA ALA A 15 -10.01 8.46 12.99
C ALA A 15 -9.40 7.34 13.84
N ARG A 16 -9.43 7.53 15.16
CA ARG A 16 -8.92 6.55 16.12
C ARG A 16 -9.91 5.44 16.51
N ASP A 17 -11.07 5.37 15.86
CA ASP A 17 -12.12 4.37 16.08
C ASP A 17 -12.67 3.84 14.77
N TYR A 18 -13.17 2.58 14.78
CA TYR A 18 -13.59 1.89 13.58
C TYR A 18 -14.82 2.51 12.90
N GLU A 19 -15.85 2.83 13.69
CA GLU A 19 -17.15 3.25 13.16
C GLU A 19 -17.10 4.52 12.27
N PRO A 20 -16.41 5.61 12.67
CA PRO A 20 -16.24 6.76 11.79
C PRO A 20 -15.52 6.41 10.48
N ASN A 21 -14.51 5.54 10.54
CA ASN A 21 -13.74 5.14 9.37
C ASN A 21 -14.58 4.28 8.42
N ILE A 22 -15.36 3.33 8.95
CA ILE A 22 -16.29 2.52 8.14
C ILE A 22 -17.24 3.43 7.36
N ARG A 23 -17.85 4.42 8.02
CA ARG A 23 -18.79 5.35 7.34
C ARG A 23 -18.11 6.12 6.22
N VAL A 24 -17.02 6.81 6.53
CA VAL A 24 -16.32 7.66 5.54
C VAL A 24 -15.82 6.83 4.36
N VAL A 25 -15.19 5.68 4.62
CA VAL A 25 -14.67 4.82 3.56
C VAL A 25 -15.80 4.24 2.71
N SER A 26 -16.90 3.80 3.36
CA SER A 26 -18.04 3.25 2.62
C SER A 26 -18.67 4.28 1.68
N ASP A 27 -18.82 5.53 2.14
CA ASP A 27 -19.36 6.61 1.31
C ASP A 27 -18.44 6.93 0.13
N LEU A 28 -17.12 7.00 0.35
CA LEU A 28 -16.15 7.26 -0.71
C LEU A 28 -16.07 6.09 -1.72
N VAL A 29 -16.18 4.85 -1.28
CA VAL A 29 -16.20 3.68 -2.19
C VAL A 29 -17.47 3.67 -3.04
N ARG A 30 -18.65 3.97 -2.47
CA ARG A 30 -19.89 4.11 -3.25
C ARG A 30 -19.78 5.22 -4.29
N GLN A 31 -19.29 6.40 -3.91
CA GLN A 31 -19.05 7.50 -4.83
C GLN A 31 -18.05 7.13 -5.93
N ALA A 32 -16.97 6.41 -5.60
CA ALA A 32 -16.02 5.91 -6.60
C ALA A 32 -16.74 4.99 -7.61
N ARG A 33 -17.59 4.08 -7.12
CA ARG A 33 -18.38 3.19 -7.98
C ARG A 33 -19.37 3.94 -8.85
N GLU A 34 -20.05 4.93 -8.32
CA GLU A 34 -20.94 5.85 -9.08
C GLU A 34 -20.17 6.59 -10.18
N GLY A 35 -18.90 6.94 -9.92
CA GLY A 35 -17.95 7.49 -10.89
C GLY A 35 -17.41 6.47 -11.89
N GLY A 36 -17.87 5.20 -11.83
CA GLY A 36 -17.51 4.13 -12.76
C GLY A 36 -16.28 3.30 -12.37
N ALA A 37 -15.81 3.40 -11.12
CA ALA A 37 -14.66 2.60 -10.66
C ALA A 37 -14.98 1.09 -10.71
N ASP A 38 -14.03 0.33 -11.24
CA ASP A 38 -14.03 -1.13 -11.24
C ASP A 38 -13.13 -1.67 -10.12
N PHE A 39 -12.06 -0.94 -9.78
CA PHE A 39 -11.11 -1.27 -8.74
C PHE A 39 -10.89 -0.07 -7.81
N VAL A 40 -11.17 -0.23 -6.52
CA VAL A 40 -11.01 0.79 -5.50
C VAL A 40 -9.92 0.38 -4.51
N LEU A 41 -9.06 1.31 -4.13
CA LEU A 41 -7.99 1.08 -3.18
C LEU A 41 -8.07 2.09 -2.03
N THR A 42 -7.98 1.60 -0.80
CA THR A 42 -7.96 2.44 0.41
C THR A 42 -6.54 2.56 0.97
N PRO A 43 -6.20 3.62 1.74
CA PRO A 43 -4.85 3.83 2.25
C PRO A 43 -4.46 2.90 3.41
N GLU A 44 -3.18 2.92 3.81
CA GLU A 44 -2.70 2.29 5.05
C GLU A 44 -3.50 2.79 6.27
N CYS A 45 -3.71 1.94 7.27
CA CYS A 45 -4.50 2.24 8.47
C CYS A 45 -5.96 2.63 8.19
N THR A 46 -6.58 2.04 7.17
CA THR A 46 -7.99 2.28 6.80
C THR A 46 -8.93 2.10 7.99
N GLY A 47 -8.69 1.09 8.84
CA GLY A 47 -9.58 0.80 9.95
C GLY A 47 -9.41 1.74 11.13
N LEU A 48 -8.19 2.20 11.39
CA LEU A 48 -7.88 2.84 12.65
C LEU A 48 -6.50 3.51 12.59
N MET A 49 -6.43 4.80 12.96
CA MET A 49 -5.19 5.53 13.19
C MET A 49 -5.09 5.91 14.68
N GLU A 50 -4.67 4.95 15.52
CA GLU A 50 -4.47 5.16 16.96
C GLU A 50 -2.95 5.24 17.26
N PRO A 51 -2.40 6.42 17.58
CA PRO A 51 -0.97 6.59 17.86
C PRO A 51 -0.52 5.89 19.16
N ILE A 52 -1.40 5.82 20.17
CA ILE A 52 -1.08 5.25 21.48
C ILE A 52 -1.08 3.73 21.38
N SER A 53 0.10 3.11 21.47
CA SER A 53 0.30 1.66 21.28
C SER A 53 -0.58 0.79 22.17
N LYS A 54 -0.80 1.20 23.44
CA LYS A 54 -1.68 0.49 24.36
C LYS A 54 -3.12 0.48 23.86
N LEU A 55 -3.67 1.65 23.52
CA LEU A 55 -5.04 1.79 23.03
C LEU A 55 -5.25 1.09 21.69
N ARG A 56 -4.27 1.18 20.79
CA ARG A 56 -4.31 0.47 19.51
C ARG A 56 -4.41 -1.04 19.70
N ARG A 57 -3.65 -1.60 20.66
CA ARG A 57 -3.71 -3.04 20.99
C ARG A 57 -5.03 -3.45 21.62
N GLU A 58 -5.60 -2.64 22.49
CA GLU A 58 -6.92 -2.89 23.11
C GLU A 58 -8.05 -2.88 22.07
N LYS A 59 -7.93 -2.02 21.05
CA LYS A 59 -8.89 -1.91 19.94
C LYS A 59 -8.70 -2.99 18.87
N ALA A 60 -7.48 -3.50 18.66
CA ALA A 60 -7.19 -4.47 17.62
C ALA A 60 -8.06 -5.74 17.74
N ARG A 61 -8.39 -6.33 16.58
CA ARG A 61 -9.21 -7.54 16.44
C ARG A 61 -8.48 -8.56 15.59
N GLY A 62 -8.83 -9.82 15.75
CA GLY A 62 -8.42 -10.88 14.82
C GLY A 62 -9.11 -10.71 13.46
N GLU A 63 -8.61 -11.42 12.45
CA GLU A 63 -9.22 -11.36 11.12
C GLU A 63 -10.70 -11.78 11.13
N ALA A 64 -11.04 -12.81 11.90
CA ALA A 64 -12.37 -13.39 11.91
C ALA A 64 -13.44 -12.48 12.51
N ASP A 65 -13.06 -11.59 13.42
CA ASP A 65 -13.97 -10.69 14.14
C ASP A 65 -13.70 -9.20 13.89
N HIS A 66 -12.94 -8.87 12.83
CA HIS A 66 -12.56 -7.49 12.53
C HIS A 66 -13.71 -6.71 11.86
N PRO A 67 -14.31 -5.70 12.52
CA PRO A 67 -15.53 -5.06 12.04
C PRO A 67 -15.34 -4.30 10.73
N VAL A 68 -14.18 -3.67 10.52
CA VAL A 68 -13.89 -2.97 9.26
C VAL A 68 -13.74 -3.96 8.10
N LEU A 69 -13.10 -5.11 8.33
CA LEU A 69 -12.97 -6.14 7.30
C LEU A 69 -14.32 -6.69 6.89
N ALA A 70 -15.20 -6.99 7.85
CA ALA A 70 -16.55 -7.45 7.60
C ALA A 70 -17.34 -6.42 6.76
N ALA A 71 -17.38 -5.16 7.22
CA ALA A 71 -18.10 -4.08 6.54
C ALA A 71 -17.59 -3.83 5.11
N LEU A 72 -16.27 -3.84 4.89
CA LEU A 72 -15.72 -3.58 3.55
C LEU A 72 -15.87 -4.78 2.59
N ARG A 73 -15.96 -6.00 3.10
CA ARG A 73 -16.33 -7.17 2.30
C ARG A 73 -17.79 -7.10 1.85
N GLU A 74 -18.71 -6.73 2.73
CA GLU A 74 -20.11 -6.48 2.40
C GLU A 74 -20.26 -5.34 1.37
N LEU A 75 -19.47 -4.27 1.55
CA LEU A 75 -19.44 -3.14 0.63
C LEU A 75 -18.94 -3.53 -0.77
N ALA A 76 -17.95 -4.41 -0.87
CA ALA A 76 -17.49 -4.93 -2.16
C ALA A 76 -18.60 -5.72 -2.87
N GLN A 77 -19.40 -6.52 -2.12
CA GLN A 77 -20.58 -7.21 -2.65
C GLN A 77 -21.68 -6.24 -3.11
N GLU A 78 -21.97 -5.23 -2.28
CA GLU A 78 -22.99 -4.22 -2.55
C GLU A 78 -22.67 -3.45 -3.85
N THR A 79 -21.41 -3.01 -3.97
CA THR A 79 -20.98 -2.14 -5.07
C THR A 79 -20.50 -2.87 -6.31
N GLY A 80 -20.14 -4.15 -6.18
CA GLY A 80 -19.59 -4.96 -7.27
C GLY A 80 -18.18 -4.54 -7.69
N VAL A 81 -17.42 -3.83 -6.84
CA VAL A 81 -16.03 -3.43 -7.10
C VAL A 81 -15.04 -4.46 -6.58
N TRP A 82 -13.88 -4.55 -7.22
CA TRP A 82 -12.69 -5.07 -6.58
C TRP A 82 -12.20 -4.06 -5.56
N LEU A 83 -11.86 -4.50 -4.36
CA LEU A 83 -11.46 -3.60 -3.28
C LEU A 83 -10.12 -4.04 -2.66
N LEU A 84 -9.11 -3.16 -2.70
CA LEU A 84 -7.93 -3.31 -1.88
C LEU A 84 -8.13 -2.54 -0.58
N ILE A 85 -8.18 -3.25 0.53
CA ILE A 85 -8.15 -2.66 1.87
C ILE A 85 -6.68 -2.43 2.21
N GLY A 86 -6.27 -1.17 2.23
CA GLY A 86 -4.86 -0.77 2.25
C GLY A 86 -4.09 -1.27 3.44
N SER A 87 -4.62 -1.17 4.66
CA SER A 87 -4.30 -2.10 5.74
C SER A 87 -5.20 -1.95 6.96
N LEU A 88 -5.21 -3.03 7.74
CA LEU A 88 -5.85 -3.15 9.05
C LEU A 88 -4.84 -3.63 10.09
N ALA A 89 -5.04 -3.22 11.35
CA ALA A 89 -4.26 -3.71 12.48
C ALA A 89 -4.88 -5.02 13.00
N ILE A 90 -4.28 -6.15 12.65
CA ILE A 90 -4.77 -7.49 13.00
C ILE A 90 -4.06 -8.02 14.23
N ASP A 91 -4.82 -8.42 15.24
CA ASP A 91 -4.29 -9.04 16.45
C ASP A 91 -3.89 -10.49 16.19
N LEU A 92 -2.58 -10.72 16.09
CA LEU A 92 -2.01 -12.03 15.79
C LEU A 92 -2.22 -13.05 16.92
N SER A 93 -2.48 -12.62 18.15
CA SER A 93 -2.77 -13.55 19.24
C SER A 93 -4.09 -14.29 19.07
N ARG A 94 -4.97 -13.78 18.21
CA ARG A 94 -6.29 -14.35 17.87
C ARG A 94 -6.29 -15.16 16.58
N GLU A 95 -5.14 -15.23 15.88
CA GLU A 95 -5.02 -15.98 14.64
C GLU A 95 -4.81 -17.49 14.91
N PRO A 96 -5.36 -18.38 14.06
CA PRO A 96 -5.06 -19.81 14.16
C PRO A 96 -3.56 -20.07 14.06
N GLY A 97 -3.02 -20.83 15.02
CA GLY A 97 -1.60 -21.13 15.09
C GLY A 97 -0.74 -20.03 15.71
N ALA A 98 -1.34 -19.07 16.39
CA ALA A 98 -0.59 -18.09 17.17
C ALA A 98 0.36 -18.78 18.16
N GLY A 99 1.63 -18.38 18.15
CA GLY A 99 2.62 -18.86 19.10
C GLY A 99 2.29 -18.40 20.53
N GLU A 100 2.65 -19.21 21.54
CA GLU A 100 2.52 -18.79 22.94
C GLU A 100 3.26 -17.46 23.15
N GLY A 101 2.54 -16.45 23.67
CA GLY A 101 3.11 -15.13 23.98
C GLY A 101 3.20 -14.16 22.81
N GLU A 102 2.70 -14.46 21.61
CA GLU A 102 2.58 -13.46 20.55
C GLU A 102 1.60 -12.36 20.97
N ARG A 103 2.09 -11.11 20.96
CA ARG A 103 1.33 -9.93 21.38
C ARG A 103 1.36 -8.81 20.34
N ARG A 104 2.06 -9.03 19.21
CA ARG A 104 2.18 -8.03 18.17
C ARG A 104 1.00 -8.12 17.20
N LEU A 105 0.80 -7.05 16.50
CA LEU A 105 -0.19 -6.92 15.44
C LEU A 105 0.46 -7.23 14.09
N ALA A 106 -0.33 -7.58 13.09
CA ALA A 106 0.07 -7.44 11.69
C ALA A 106 -0.52 -6.16 11.11
N ASN A 107 0.26 -5.46 10.30
CA ASN A 107 -0.22 -4.40 9.42
C ASN A 107 -0.59 -5.07 8.09
N ARG A 108 -1.85 -5.54 7.99
CA ARG A 108 -2.31 -6.47 6.94
C ARG A 108 -3.19 -5.79 5.90
N SER A 109 -2.79 -5.90 4.65
CA SER A 109 -3.59 -5.50 3.48
C SER A 109 -4.37 -6.70 2.93
N TYR A 110 -5.55 -6.43 2.36
CA TYR A 110 -6.44 -7.44 1.79
C TYR A 110 -6.88 -7.04 0.39
N LEU A 111 -6.86 -8.00 -0.53
CA LEU A 111 -7.58 -7.88 -1.79
C LEU A 111 -8.89 -8.66 -1.70
N VAL A 112 -10.00 -7.97 -1.96
CA VAL A 112 -11.36 -8.51 -1.91
C VAL A 112 -11.98 -8.40 -3.30
N ASP A 113 -12.62 -9.46 -3.75
CA ASP A 113 -13.33 -9.49 -5.03
C ASP A 113 -14.80 -8.98 -4.90
N PRO A 114 -15.53 -8.79 -6.01
CA PRO A 114 -16.93 -8.35 -5.98
C PRO A 114 -17.91 -9.31 -5.28
N SER A 115 -17.50 -10.53 -4.96
CA SER A 115 -18.31 -11.44 -4.13
C SER A 115 -18.08 -11.26 -2.63
N GLY A 116 -17.16 -10.33 -2.22
CA GLY A 116 -16.71 -10.17 -0.85
C GLY A 116 -15.72 -11.24 -0.41
N ALA A 117 -15.21 -12.08 -1.31
CA ALA A 117 -14.20 -13.07 -0.98
C ALA A 117 -12.83 -12.45 -0.87
N ILE A 118 -12.06 -12.85 0.14
CA ILE A 118 -10.67 -12.42 0.30
C ILE A 118 -9.79 -13.25 -0.63
N ILE A 119 -9.26 -12.61 -1.66
CA ILE A 119 -8.40 -13.23 -2.68
C ILE A 119 -6.94 -13.33 -2.22
N ALA A 120 -6.45 -12.29 -1.53
CA ALA A 120 -5.08 -12.26 -1.03
C ALA A 120 -4.96 -11.46 0.27
N ARG A 121 -3.91 -11.78 1.02
CA ARG A 121 -3.49 -11.11 2.25
C ARG A 121 -2.01 -10.79 2.16
N TYR A 122 -1.62 -9.61 2.57
CA TYR A 122 -0.23 -9.20 2.64
C TYR A 122 0.07 -8.54 3.98
N ASP A 123 1.00 -9.08 4.74
CA ASP A 123 1.53 -8.46 5.96
C ASP A 123 2.73 -7.60 5.58
N LYS A 124 2.70 -6.32 5.93
CA LYS A 124 3.80 -5.38 5.69
C LYS A 124 5.14 -5.97 6.15
N ILE A 125 6.13 -5.95 5.25
CA ILE A 125 7.44 -6.55 5.52
C ILE A 125 8.35 -5.58 6.27
N HIS A 126 8.43 -4.31 5.81
CA HIS A 126 9.38 -3.35 6.35
C HIS A 126 8.71 -2.41 7.35
N MET A 127 9.18 -2.45 8.59
CA MET A 127 8.65 -1.62 9.67
C MET A 127 9.26 -0.22 9.67
N PHE A 128 8.42 0.79 9.91
CA PHE A 128 8.84 2.20 9.93
C PHE A 128 9.49 2.55 11.27
N ASP A 129 10.77 2.17 11.39
CA ASP A 129 11.62 2.48 12.55
C ASP A 129 12.61 3.57 12.15
N VAL A 130 12.28 4.83 12.42
CA VAL A 130 13.04 5.98 11.95
C VAL A 130 13.08 7.09 12.97
N ASP A 131 14.13 7.90 12.90
CA ASP A 131 14.26 9.18 13.58
C ASP A 131 14.29 10.28 12.52
N LEU A 132 13.35 11.21 12.60
CA LEU A 132 13.22 12.30 11.64
C LEU A 132 13.76 13.61 12.23
N SER A 133 14.16 14.53 11.35
CA SER A 133 14.48 15.89 11.74
C SER A 133 13.27 16.56 12.39
N GLY A 134 13.46 17.24 13.52
CA GLY A 134 12.34 17.84 14.28
C GLY A 134 11.93 17.05 15.51
N GLY A 135 12.60 15.92 15.80
CA GLY A 135 12.39 15.14 17.02
C GLY A 135 11.31 14.08 16.92
N GLU A 136 10.72 13.88 15.74
CA GLU A 136 9.79 12.78 15.50
C GLU A 136 10.53 11.45 15.46
N SER A 137 10.11 10.49 16.28
CA SER A 137 10.67 9.14 16.33
C SER A 137 9.55 8.10 16.21
N TYR A 138 9.74 7.13 15.34
CA TYR A 138 8.80 6.05 15.09
C TYR A 138 9.47 4.70 15.32
N ARG A 139 8.78 3.77 15.96
CA ARG A 139 9.23 2.38 16.21
C ARG A 139 8.05 1.44 15.98
N GLU A 140 7.73 1.25 14.71
CA GLU A 140 6.58 0.42 14.28
C GLU A 140 6.77 -1.04 14.72
N SER A 141 8.01 -1.55 14.69
CA SER A 141 8.36 -2.92 15.10
C SER A 141 8.04 -3.25 16.56
N ASN A 142 7.91 -2.23 17.43
CA ASN A 142 7.49 -2.44 18.82
C ASN A 142 6.03 -2.93 18.94
N ALA A 143 5.21 -2.65 17.94
CA ALA A 143 3.78 -2.97 17.94
C ALA A 143 3.41 -4.01 16.88
N TYR A 144 4.11 -4.00 15.76
CA TYR A 144 3.81 -4.85 14.61
C TYR A 144 4.90 -5.88 14.35
N ARG A 145 4.48 -7.08 13.97
CA ARG A 145 5.37 -8.13 13.47
C ARG A 145 5.58 -7.92 11.97
N PRO A 146 6.85 -7.91 11.50
CA PRO A 146 7.11 -7.92 10.07
C PRO A 146 6.52 -9.15 9.38
N GLY A 147 5.96 -8.96 8.19
CA GLY A 147 5.68 -10.06 7.28
C GLY A 147 6.96 -10.70 6.73
N ASP A 148 6.86 -11.88 6.16
CA ASP A 148 7.98 -12.66 5.64
C ASP A 148 7.78 -13.07 4.16
N ARG A 149 6.67 -12.67 3.54
CA ARG A 149 6.28 -13.09 2.18
C ARG A 149 5.88 -11.93 1.30
N SER A 150 6.46 -11.86 0.11
CA SER A 150 5.91 -11.04 -0.98
C SER A 150 4.68 -11.72 -1.56
N VAL A 151 3.69 -10.92 -2.00
CA VAL A 151 2.38 -11.44 -2.45
C VAL A 151 2.03 -10.87 -3.82
N LEU A 152 1.66 -11.76 -4.73
CA LEU A 152 1.01 -11.48 -6.00
C LEU A 152 -0.44 -11.96 -5.94
N ALA A 153 -1.35 -11.18 -6.49
CA ALA A 153 -2.76 -11.53 -6.57
C ALA A 153 -3.30 -11.36 -7.99
N GLN A 154 -4.00 -12.39 -8.48
CA GLN A 154 -4.64 -12.33 -9.79
C GLN A 154 -5.88 -11.45 -9.74
N THR A 155 -6.00 -10.53 -10.68
CA THR A 155 -7.21 -9.73 -10.95
C THR A 155 -7.72 -9.99 -12.37
N PRO A 156 -8.92 -9.55 -12.76
CA PRO A 156 -9.39 -9.68 -14.14
C PRO A 156 -8.53 -8.96 -15.19
N TRP A 157 -7.73 -7.99 -14.77
CA TRP A 157 -6.96 -7.11 -15.65
C TRP A 157 -5.47 -7.44 -15.70
N GLY A 158 -4.97 -8.25 -14.77
CA GLY A 158 -3.56 -8.59 -14.63
C GLY A 158 -3.19 -8.92 -13.19
N VAL A 159 -1.91 -8.99 -12.91
CA VAL A 159 -1.35 -9.41 -11.61
C VAL A 159 -0.99 -8.19 -10.77
N LEU A 160 -1.53 -8.13 -9.55
CA LEU A 160 -1.27 -7.10 -8.56
C LEU A 160 -0.16 -7.54 -7.59
N GLY A 161 0.92 -6.78 -7.49
CA GLY A 161 1.90 -6.88 -6.41
C GLY A 161 1.44 -6.04 -5.21
N MET A 162 1.35 -6.67 -4.04
CA MET A 162 0.88 -6.03 -2.82
C MET A 162 2.06 -5.57 -1.96
N THR A 163 2.05 -4.32 -1.54
CA THR A 163 3.00 -3.73 -0.59
C THR A 163 2.29 -2.73 0.32
N VAL A 164 2.95 -2.21 1.36
CA VAL A 164 2.41 -1.19 2.25
C VAL A 164 3.49 -0.17 2.62
N CYS A 165 3.26 1.10 2.28
CA CYS A 165 3.91 2.30 2.82
C CYS A 165 5.45 2.25 2.81
N TYR A 166 6.08 1.94 3.95
CA TYR A 166 7.54 1.94 4.09
C TYR A 166 8.24 0.95 3.17
N ASP A 167 7.54 -0.10 2.70
CA ASP A 167 8.03 -1.01 1.66
C ASP A 167 8.49 -0.26 0.40
N LEU A 168 7.91 0.92 0.12
CA LEU A 168 8.28 1.78 -1.00
C LEU A 168 9.78 2.08 -1.07
N ARG A 169 10.49 2.06 0.06
CA ARG A 169 11.93 2.36 0.13
C ARG A 169 12.83 1.19 -0.24
N PHE A 170 12.27 0.02 -0.51
CA PHE A 170 13.00 -1.23 -0.74
C PHE A 170 12.85 -1.72 -2.20
N PRO A 171 13.66 -1.20 -3.14
CA PRO A 171 13.48 -1.46 -4.58
C PRO A 171 13.54 -2.93 -4.96
N HIS A 172 14.30 -3.75 -4.23
CA HIS A 172 14.43 -5.18 -4.49
C HIS A 172 13.10 -5.94 -4.32
N LEU A 173 12.21 -5.52 -3.38
CA LEU A 173 10.88 -6.10 -3.24
C LEU A 173 10.05 -5.88 -4.52
N TYR A 174 10.03 -4.66 -5.04
CA TYR A 174 9.29 -4.31 -6.25
C TYR A 174 9.86 -4.99 -7.49
N ARG A 175 11.18 -5.06 -7.58
CA ARG A 175 11.86 -5.79 -8.65
C ARG A 175 11.47 -7.27 -8.64
N GLY A 176 11.46 -7.91 -7.47
CA GLY A 176 11.04 -9.29 -7.31
C GLY A 176 9.56 -9.50 -7.72
N LEU A 177 8.65 -8.62 -7.31
CA LEU A 177 7.24 -8.68 -7.70
C LEU A 177 7.08 -8.56 -9.23
N ALA A 178 7.76 -7.59 -9.86
CA ALA A 178 7.67 -7.38 -11.30
C ALA A 178 8.26 -8.55 -12.11
N GLN A 179 9.38 -9.11 -11.67
CA GLN A 179 10.00 -10.30 -12.29
C GLN A 179 9.13 -11.54 -12.14
N ALA A 180 8.37 -11.64 -11.04
CA ALA A 180 7.39 -12.70 -10.81
C ALA A 180 6.06 -12.47 -11.55
N GLY A 181 5.93 -11.36 -12.30
CA GLY A 181 4.80 -11.12 -13.22
C GLY A 181 3.82 -10.03 -12.80
N ALA A 182 4.13 -9.19 -11.79
CA ALA A 182 3.23 -8.08 -11.45
C ALA A 182 3.08 -7.10 -12.61
N ASP A 183 1.85 -6.73 -12.90
CA ASP A 183 1.46 -5.68 -13.86
C ASP A 183 1.14 -4.36 -13.14
N PHE A 184 0.65 -4.49 -11.93
CA PHE A 184 0.24 -3.40 -11.06
C PHE A 184 0.95 -3.53 -9.71
N LEU A 185 1.24 -2.39 -9.08
CA LEU A 185 1.84 -2.30 -7.75
C LEU A 185 0.93 -1.47 -6.85
N ALA A 186 0.42 -2.04 -5.77
CA ALA A 186 -0.37 -1.32 -4.77
C ALA A 186 0.54 -0.89 -3.61
N ILE A 187 0.45 0.40 -3.25
CA ILE A 187 1.29 1.02 -2.21
C ILE A 187 0.43 1.90 -1.29
N PRO A 188 -0.56 1.33 -0.60
CA PRO A 188 -1.34 2.08 0.37
C PRO A 188 -0.44 2.63 1.47
N SER A 189 -0.64 3.90 1.86
CA SER A 189 0.33 4.60 2.69
C SER A 189 -0.25 5.59 3.68
N ALA A 190 0.55 5.88 4.73
CA ALA A 190 0.35 6.96 5.69
C ALA A 190 1.67 7.71 5.90
N PHE A 191 2.22 8.27 4.82
CA PHE A 191 3.51 8.99 4.83
C PHE A 191 3.43 10.25 5.67
N THR A 192 4.47 10.52 6.47
CA THR A 192 4.61 11.78 7.19
C THR A 192 4.79 12.95 6.22
N VAL A 193 4.38 14.16 6.60
CA VAL A 193 4.50 15.33 5.74
C VAL A 193 5.93 15.60 5.30
N PRO A 194 6.97 15.57 6.18
CA PRO A 194 8.35 15.83 5.75
C PRO A 194 8.85 14.82 4.70
N THR A 195 8.63 13.52 4.94
CA THR A 195 9.09 12.48 4.01
C THR A 195 8.23 12.41 2.74
N GLY A 196 6.96 12.78 2.85
CA GLY A 196 6.06 12.88 1.71
C GLY A 196 6.52 13.94 0.72
N LYS A 197 6.73 15.17 1.20
CA LYS A 197 7.23 16.27 0.36
C LYS A 197 8.54 15.96 -0.35
N ALA A 198 9.45 15.26 0.32
CA ALA A 198 10.78 15.01 -0.21
C ALA A 198 10.86 13.75 -1.12
N HIS A 199 10.03 12.72 -0.88
CA HIS A 199 10.29 11.40 -1.46
C HIS A 199 9.11 10.77 -2.18
N TRP A 200 7.86 11.13 -1.86
CA TRP A 200 6.67 10.38 -2.25
C TRP A 200 6.55 10.21 -3.76
N HIS A 201 6.45 11.32 -4.49
CA HIS A 201 6.31 11.31 -5.95
C HIS A 201 7.49 10.61 -6.64
N VAL A 202 8.71 11.00 -6.26
CA VAL A 202 9.93 10.48 -6.89
C VAL A 202 10.05 8.96 -6.74
N LEU A 203 9.76 8.44 -5.52
CA LEU A 203 9.84 7.00 -5.29
C LEU A 203 8.75 6.22 -6.04
N LEU A 204 7.51 6.72 -6.08
CA LEU A 204 6.42 6.06 -6.80
C LEU A 204 6.70 6.02 -8.30
N GLN A 205 7.16 7.14 -8.88
CA GLN A 205 7.57 7.19 -10.29
C GLN A 205 8.74 6.24 -10.57
N ALA A 206 9.73 6.18 -9.67
CA ALA A 206 10.84 5.23 -9.81
C ALA A 206 10.33 3.78 -9.83
N ARG A 207 9.41 3.40 -8.91
CA ARG A 207 8.84 2.03 -8.90
C ARG A 207 8.07 1.72 -10.17
N ALA A 208 7.35 2.68 -10.74
CA ALA A 208 6.68 2.50 -12.02
C ALA A 208 7.69 2.27 -13.17
N ILE A 209 8.68 3.15 -13.30
CA ILE A 209 9.68 3.13 -14.37
C ILE A 209 10.56 1.87 -14.33
N GLU A 210 11.14 1.56 -13.17
CA GLU A 210 12.06 0.42 -13.00
C GLU A 210 11.42 -0.92 -13.37
N ASN A 211 10.11 -1.02 -13.13
CA ASN A 211 9.36 -2.27 -13.20
C ASN A 211 8.39 -2.32 -14.39
N GLY A 212 8.17 -1.20 -15.08
CA GLY A 212 7.20 -1.10 -16.17
C GLY A 212 5.80 -1.53 -15.70
N CYS A 213 5.39 -1.06 -14.53
CA CYS A 213 4.10 -1.36 -13.89
C CYS A 213 3.29 -0.08 -13.66
N PHE A 214 1.96 -0.17 -13.66
CA PHE A 214 1.17 0.87 -13.01
C PHE A 214 1.39 0.84 -11.50
N VAL A 215 1.37 2.02 -10.88
CA VAL A 215 1.41 2.18 -9.42
C VAL A 215 0.12 2.81 -8.95
N PHE A 216 -0.53 2.18 -7.97
CA PHE A 216 -1.70 2.68 -7.26
C PHE A 216 -1.31 2.97 -5.81
N ALA A 217 -1.32 4.23 -5.41
CA ALA A 217 -0.81 4.67 -4.13
C ALA A 217 -1.84 5.50 -3.35
N PRO A 218 -2.90 4.86 -2.80
CA PRO A 218 -3.85 5.55 -1.94
C PRO A 218 -3.17 5.99 -0.65
N ALA A 219 -3.41 7.22 -0.20
CA ALA A 219 -2.70 7.84 0.91
C ALA A 219 -3.64 8.44 1.95
N GLN A 220 -3.23 8.36 3.22
CA GLN A 220 -3.83 9.11 4.31
C GLN A 220 -3.50 10.60 4.18
N TRP A 221 -4.46 11.45 4.48
CA TRP A 221 -4.35 12.92 4.43
C TRP A 221 -4.69 13.57 5.75
N GLY A 222 -3.98 14.67 6.07
CA GLY A 222 -4.38 15.63 7.08
C GLY A 222 -3.89 15.31 8.49
N GLU A 223 -4.57 15.86 9.48
CA GLU A 223 -4.23 15.72 10.88
C GLU A 223 -5.05 14.62 11.54
N HIS A 224 -4.38 13.68 12.16
CA HIS A 224 -4.94 12.58 12.93
C HIS A 224 -4.84 12.84 14.43
N ALA A 225 -5.29 11.89 15.23
CA ALA A 225 -5.19 11.96 16.69
C ALA A 225 -3.74 12.22 17.16
N GLU A 226 -3.59 12.93 18.27
CA GLU A 226 -2.32 13.31 18.90
C GLU A 226 -1.42 14.16 17.96
N GLY A 227 -1.99 14.91 17.04
CA GLY A 227 -1.29 15.82 16.15
C GLY A 227 -0.45 15.16 15.05
N ARG A 228 -0.58 13.84 14.85
CA ARG A 228 0.07 13.16 13.71
C ARG A 228 -0.47 13.69 12.39
N ARG A 229 0.42 14.07 11.48
CA ARG A 229 0.04 14.59 10.16
C ARG A 229 0.57 13.71 9.04
N THR A 230 -0.28 13.47 8.04
CA THR A 230 0.05 12.70 6.83
C THR A 230 -0.06 13.56 5.58
N TYR A 231 0.69 13.15 4.55
CA TYR A 231 1.01 14.00 3.40
C TYR A 231 -0.12 14.09 2.37
N GLY A 232 -0.97 13.04 2.24
CA GLY A 232 -1.94 12.95 1.16
C GLY A 232 -1.29 12.58 -0.17
N HIS A 233 -1.72 13.26 -1.24
CA HIS A 233 -1.26 13.00 -2.60
C HIS A 233 -1.42 11.53 -2.99
N SER A 234 -2.64 10.98 -2.87
CA SER A 234 -2.92 9.68 -3.49
C SER A 234 -2.59 9.74 -4.96
N LEU A 235 -1.75 8.84 -5.46
CA LEU A 235 -1.24 8.88 -6.82
C LEU A 235 -1.62 7.64 -7.63
N ILE A 236 -1.85 7.85 -8.92
CA ILE A 236 -1.82 6.81 -9.93
C ILE A 236 -0.72 7.16 -10.92
N VAL A 237 0.25 6.25 -11.10
CA VAL A 237 1.41 6.45 -11.98
C VAL A 237 1.40 5.37 -13.05
N ASP A 238 1.62 5.76 -14.30
CA ASP A 238 1.67 4.84 -15.43
C ASP A 238 3.02 4.10 -15.54
N PRO A 239 3.14 3.05 -16.37
CA PRO A 239 4.39 2.29 -16.51
C PRO A 239 5.57 3.08 -17.10
N TRP A 240 5.34 4.28 -17.61
CA TRP A 240 6.39 5.19 -18.12
C TRP A 240 6.85 6.19 -17.06
N GLY A 241 6.19 6.23 -15.90
CA GLY A 241 6.47 7.12 -14.78
C GLY A 241 5.68 8.44 -14.82
N GLU A 242 4.70 8.57 -15.70
CA GLU A 242 3.80 9.71 -15.72
C GLU A 242 2.79 9.61 -14.57
N VAL A 243 2.66 10.68 -13.78
CA VAL A 243 1.59 10.81 -12.79
C VAL A 243 0.31 11.16 -13.54
N ILE A 244 -0.57 10.18 -13.70
CA ILE A 244 -1.83 10.34 -14.46
C ILE A 244 -3.00 10.78 -13.58
N ALA A 245 -2.86 10.70 -12.26
CA ALA A 245 -3.78 11.29 -11.31
C ALA A 245 -3.08 11.57 -9.97
N ASP A 246 -3.36 12.73 -9.37
CA ASP A 246 -2.86 13.17 -8.05
C ASP A 246 -4.04 13.74 -7.26
N GLY A 247 -4.23 13.25 -6.04
CA GLY A 247 -5.27 13.71 -5.11
C GLY A 247 -4.93 15.00 -4.38
N GLU A 248 -3.72 15.51 -4.55
CA GLU A 248 -3.24 16.72 -3.88
C GLU A 248 -3.55 16.69 -2.37
N GLU A 249 -4.07 17.78 -1.84
CA GLU A 249 -4.50 17.92 -0.45
C GLU A 249 -6.03 17.77 -0.34
N GLY A 250 -6.50 17.15 0.75
CA GLY A 250 -7.93 17.01 1.03
C GLY A 250 -8.40 15.56 1.07
N VAL A 251 -9.68 15.39 1.45
CA VAL A 251 -10.38 14.11 1.41
C VAL A 251 -11.05 13.96 0.04
N GLY A 252 -10.94 12.80 -0.60
CA GLY A 252 -11.54 12.61 -1.92
C GLY A 252 -11.20 11.29 -2.59
N ILE A 253 -11.48 11.25 -3.88
CA ILE A 253 -11.32 10.10 -4.75
C ILE A 253 -10.44 10.50 -5.93
N VAL A 254 -9.39 9.73 -6.18
CA VAL A 254 -8.42 9.95 -7.25
C VAL A 254 -8.57 8.82 -8.26
N SER A 255 -9.12 9.11 -9.43
CA SER A 255 -9.47 8.09 -10.41
C SER A 255 -8.73 8.29 -11.72
N ALA A 256 -8.36 7.18 -12.34
CA ALA A 256 -7.82 7.16 -13.70
C ALA A 256 -8.32 5.94 -14.49
N ARG A 257 -8.48 6.12 -15.79
CA ARG A 257 -8.67 5.00 -16.72
C ARG A 257 -7.33 4.33 -16.99
N ILE A 258 -7.26 3.04 -16.75
CA ILE A 258 -6.05 2.23 -16.91
C ILE A 258 -6.09 1.51 -18.26
N ASP A 259 -5.15 1.86 -19.13
CA ASP A 259 -4.87 1.12 -20.37
C ASP A 259 -3.82 0.04 -20.09
N VAL A 260 -4.25 -1.19 -19.92
CA VAL A 260 -3.36 -2.33 -19.64
C VAL A 260 -2.31 -2.53 -20.73
N ALA A 261 -2.58 -2.11 -21.98
CA ALA A 261 -1.64 -2.23 -23.09
C ALA A 261 -0.36 -1.37 -22.91
N ALA A 262 -0.44 -0.32 -22.09
CA ALA A 262 0.70 0.54 -21.75
C ALA A 262 1.84 -0.25 -21.07
N ILE A 263 1.53 -1.28 -20.29
CA ILE A 263 2.52 -2.15 -19.61
C ILE A 263 3.40 -2.84 -20.65
N ALA A 264 2.77 -3.55 -21.59
CA ALA A 264 3.50 -4.27 -22.61
C ALA A 264 4.27 -3.31 -23.54
N LYS A 265 3.74 -2.10 -23.79
CA LYS A 265 4.41 -1.05 -24.56
C LYS A 265 5.68 -0.58 -23.85
N ALA A 266 5.58 -0.20 -22.57
CA ALA A 266 6.72 0.27 -21.76
C ALA A 266 7.82 -0.81 -21.67
N ARG A 267 7.44 -2.06 -21.34
CA ARG A 267 8.38 -3.19 -21.22
C ARG A 267 9.02 -3.61 -22.53
N ARG A 268 8.39 -3.36 -23.70
CA ARG A 268 9.04 -3.56 -25.01
C ARG A 268 10.04 -2.48 -25.30
N MET A 269 9.75 -1.22 -24.99
CA MET A 269 10.65 -0.09 -25.22
C MET A 269 11.88 -0.15 -24.32
N VAL A 270 11.72 -0.50 -23.05
CA VAL A 270 12.80 -0.62 -22.07
C VAL A 270 12.69 -1.96 -21.33
N PRO A 271 13.22 -3.06 -21.90
CA PRO A 271 13.05 -4.40 -21.34
C PRO A 271 14.00 -4.70 -20.15
N SER A 272 14.16 -3.74 -19.22
CA SER A 272 15.11 -3.79 -18.11
C SER A 272 14.92 -5.02 -17.20
N LEU A 273 13.67 -5.51 -17.05
CA LEU A 273 13.38 -6.72 -16.27
C LEU A 273 14.05 -8.00 -16.81
N ARG A 274 14.43 -8.00 -18.11
CA ARG A 274 15.09 -9.14 -18.78
C ARG A 274 16.59 -8.94 -18.92
N HIS A 275 17.09 -7.76 -18.57
CA HIS A 275 18.51 -7.38 -18.76
C HIS A 275 19.33 -7.52 -17.47
N ASP A 276 18.78 -8.13 -16.43
CA ASP A 276 19.52 -8.40 -15.21
C ASP A 276 20.76 -9.24 -15.49
N ARG A 277 21.86 -8.86 -14.83
CA ARG A 277 23.14 -9.58 -14.90
C ARG A 277 23.59 -9.91 -13.50
N PRO A 278 24.06 -11.12 -13.25
CA PRO A 278 24.73 -11.44 -12.00
C PRO A 278 26.02 -10.60 -11.91
N PHE A 279 26.30 -10.09 -10.73
CA PHE A 279 27.53 -9.40 -10.42
C PHE A 279 28.03 -9.83 -9.04
N THR A 280 29.35 -9.74 -8.82
CA THR A 280 29.93 -10.00 -7.51
C THR A 280 29.63 -8.84 -6.56
N GLU A 281 29.52 -9.14 -5.27
CA GLU A 281 29.36 -8.10 -4.27
C GLU A 281 30.50 -7.07 -4.34
N PRO A 282 30.18 -5.78 -4.10
CA PRO A 282 31.19 -4.72 -4.19
C PRO A 282 32.29 -4.93 -3.15
N LYS A 283 33.55 -4.80 -3.58
CA LYS A 283 34.71 -4.74 -2.70
C LYS A 283 35.25 -3.32 -2.69
N LEU A 284 35.63 -2.81 -1.51
CA LEU A 284 36.30 -1.54 -1.41
C LEU A 284 37.66 -1.61 -2.13
N ALA A 285 37.83 -0.78 -3.16
CA ALA A 285 39.13 -0.62 -3.78
C ALA A 285 40.01 0.23 -2.84
N ALA A 286 41.05 -0.37 -2.27
CA ALA A 286 42.00 0.36 -1.44
C ALA A 286 42.86 1.29 -2.29
N HIS A 287 43.06 2.53 -1.86
CA HIS A 287 44.00 3.45 -2.49
C HIS A 287 45.42 2.96 -2.21
N PRO A 288 46.32 2.91 -3.21
CA PRO A 288 47.70 2.42 -3.01
C PRO A 288 48.52 3.20 -1.93
N LEU A 289 48.13 4.44 -1.63
CA LEU A 289 48.79 5.30 -0.62
C LEU A 289 48.23 5.16 0.81
N ALA A 290 47.28 4.27 1.08
CA ALA A 290 46.73 4.04 2.41
C ALA A 290 47.44 2.93 3.18
N ALA A 291 48.61 2.51 2.74
CA ALA A 291 49.42 1.42 3.33
C ALA A 291 50.76 1.95 3.92
N GLU A 292 50.80 3.21 4.38
CA GLU A 292 51.93 3.73 5.21
C GLU A 292 51.50 3.97 6.65
#